data_2a2611eebb95fab28e869f01d1df8cbe
#
_entry.id   2a2611eebb95fab28e869f01d1df8cbe
#
_cell.length_a   1.000
_cell.length_b   1.000
_cell.length_c   1.000
_cell.angle_alpha   90.00
_cell.angle_beta   90.00
_cell.angle_gamma   90.00
#
_symmetry.space_group_name_H-M   'P 1'
#
loop_
_entity.id
_entity.type
_entity.pdbx_description
1 polymer ?
#
loop_
_entity_poly.entity_id
_entity_poly.type
_entity_poly.pdbx_seq_one_letter_code
_entity_poly.pdbx_strand_id
1 'polypeptide(L)'
;MERLDLRISIPSKGRLSEDTINFLSACGFDIHKSNPRQYEGTIPAIPGLSVLFQRPTDIVISLRDGSVDFGITGLDVLEEFQGHNGDILVLHEALGYGKCSLNLAVPESWQGVSTASDLKIYAEKLGRPLKIATKFASLTSKFLKQQQ
;
A
#
# COMPACT_ATOMS: atom_id res chain seq x y z
N MET A 1 9.14 -26.68 -9.75
CA MET A 1 7.85 -27.34 -9.48
C MET A 1 6.76 -26.33 -9.79
N GLU A 2 5.99 -26.53 -10.85
CA GLU A 2 4.89 -25.64 -11.18
C GLU A 2 3.85 -25.70 -10.06
N ARG A 3 3.50 -24.53 -9.52
CA ARG A 3 2.43 -24.42 -8.52
C ARG A 3 1.09 -24.54 -9.23
N LEU A 4 0.31 -25.55 -8.85
CA LEU A 4 -0.99 -25.87 -9.48
C LEU A 4 -2.13 -24.98 -8.97
N ASP A 5 -1.92 -24.24 -7.88
CA ASP A 5 -2.91 -23.41 -7.20
C ASP A 5 -2.52 -21.93 -7.27
N LEU A 6 -3.48 -21.10 -7.64
CA LEU A 6 -3.34 -19.67 -7.66
C LEU A 6 -3.53 -19.09 -6.25
N ARG A 7 -2.86 -17.99 -5.96
CA ARG A 7 -2.96 -17.27 -4.67
C ARG A 7 -3.17 -15.79 -4.90
N ILE A 8 -4.19 -15.25 -4.24
CA ILE A 8 -4.41 -13.82 -4.14
C ILE A 8 -4.16 -13.36 -2.70
N SER A 9 -3.43 -12.26 -2.51
CA SER A 9 -3.25 -11.65 -1.22
C SER A 9 -4.03 -10.35 -1.09
N ILE A 10 -4.71 -10.19 0.04
CA ILE A 10 -5.54 -9.02 0.34
C ILE A 10 -5.24 -8.51 1.76
N PRO A 11 -5.58 -7.23 2.07
CA PRO A 11 -5.34 -6.68 3.40
C PRO A 11 -6.05 -7.46 4.51
N SER A 12 -5.34 -7.72 5.62
CA SER A 12 -5.82 -8.58 6.71
C SER A 12 -6.70 -7.86 7.73
N LYS A 13 -6.69 -6.51 7.76
CA LYS A 13 -7.42 -5.72 8.75
C LYS A 13 -7.57 -4.26 8.37
N GLY A 14 -8.46 -3.58 9.10
CA GLY A 14 -8.77 -2.17 8.91
C GLY A 14 -9.68 -1.93 7.71
N ARG A 15 -9.95 -0.65 7.46
CA ARG A 15 -10.90 -0.22 6.43
C ARG A 15 -10.57 -0.78 5.05
N LEU A 16 -9.30 -0.81 4.67
CA LEU A 16 -8.89 -1.35 3.36
C LEU A 16 -9.25 -2.84 3.22
N SER A 17 -9.20 -3.62 4.31
CA SER A 17 -9.63 -5.03 4.31
C SER A 17 -11.14 -5.16 4.08
N GLU A 18 -11.93 -4.37 4.81
CA GLU A 18 -13.40 -4.37 4.70
C GLU A 18 -13.84 -3.94 3.30
N ASP A 19 -13.29 -2.84 2.79
CA ASP A 19 -13.59 -2.33 1.45
C ASP A 19 -13.21 -3.36 0.36
N THR A 20 -12.07 -4.06 0.52
CA THR A 20 -11.62 -5.10 -0.43
C THR A 20 -12.56 -6.31 -0.42
N ILE A 21 -12.97 -6.78 0.75
CA ILE A 21 -13.91 -7.91 0.86
C ILE A 21 -15.26 -7.54 0.22
N ASN A 22 -15.77 -6.35 0.51
CA ASN A 22 -17.03 -5.86 -0.07
C ASN A 22 -16.93 -5.73 -1.59
N PHE A 23 -15.81 -5.23 -2.11
CA PHE A 23 -15.55 -5.14 -3.54
C PHE A 23 -15.56 -6.53 -4.20
N LEU A 24 -14.85 -7.50 -3.64
CA LEU A 24 -14.82 -8.87 -4.16
C LEU A 24 -16.21 -9.52 -4.10
N SER A 25 -16.95 -9.35 -3.01
CA SER A 25 -18.33 -9.85 -2.88
C SER A 25 -19.26 -9.21 -3.93
N ALA A 26 -19.15 -7.90 -4.17
CA ALA A 26 -19.92 -7.23 -5.23
C ALA A 26 -19.60 -7.75 -6.64
N CYS A 27 -18.40 -8.32 -6.84
CA CYS A 27 -18.02 -9.01 -8.07
C CYS A 27 -18.48 -10.49 -8.12
N GLY A 28 -19.18 -10.98 -7.09
CA GLY A 28 -19.58 -12.40 -6.96
C GLY A 28 -18.47 -13.31 -6.42
N PHE A 29 -17.43 -12.76 -5.83
CA PHE A 29 -16.27 -13.49 -5.29
C PHE A 29 -16.30 -13.48 -3.75
N ASP A 30 -17.32 -14.10 -3.18
CA ASP A 30 -17.43 -14.24 -1.73
C ASP A 30 -16.31 -15.09 -1.16
N ILE A 31 -15.68 -14.58 -0.10
CA ILE A 31 -14.55 -15.25 0.56
C ILE A 31 -15.08 -16.10 1.72
N HIS A 32 -14.75 -17.37 1.70
CA HIS A 32 -15.07 -18.33 2.75
C HIS A 32 -13.84 -18.63 3.60
N LYS A 33 -13.97 -18.50 4.92
CA LYS A 33 -12.98 -18.92 5.91
C LYS A 33 -13.55 -20.03 6.77
N SER A 34 -12.81 -21.11 6.94
CA SER A 34 -13.19 -22.20 7.86
C SER A 34 -13.17 -21.75 9.33
N ASN A 35 -12.31 -20.76 9.66
CA ASN A 35 -12.23 -20.13 10.97
C ASN A 35 -11.94 -18.64 10.78
N PRO A 36 -12.68 -17.71 11.42
CA PRO A 36 -12.46 -16.27 11.33
C PRO A 36 -11.04 -15.79 11.67
N ARG A 37 -10.31 -16.56 12.49
CA ARG A 37 -8.92 -16.24 12.89
C ARG A 37 -7.86 -16.69 11.89
N GLN A 38 -8.24 -17.52 10.89
CA GLN A 38 -7.29 -17.94 9.86
C GLN A 38 -6.92 -16.79 8.93
N TYR A 39 -5.67 -16.80 8.50
CA TYR A 39 -5.14 -15.88 7.50
C TYR A 39 -5.27 -16.42 6.08
N GLU A 40 -6.06 -17.47 5.90
CA GLU A 40 -6.38 -18.08 4.61
C GLU A 40 -7.88 -18.23 4.45
N GLY A 41 -8.32 -18.15 3.20
CA GLY A 41 -9.69 -18.38 2.77
C GLY A 41 -9.72 -18.92 1.35
N THR A 42 -10.92 -19.21 0.87
CA THR A 42 -11.16 -19.65 -0.51
C THR A 42 -12.28 -18.83 -1.13
N ILE A 43 -12.31 -18.80 -2.45
CA ILE A 43 -13.43 -18.23 -3.24
C ILE A 43 -14.07 -19.40 -3.97
N PRO A 44 -15.24 -19.90 -3.53
CA PRO A 44 -15.88 -21.06 -4.15
C PRO A 44 -16.18 -20.90 -5.64
N ALA A 45 -16.42 -19.67 -6.08
CA ALA A 45 -16.64 -19.34 -7.50
C ALA A 45 -15.39 -19.56 -8.37
N ILE A 46 -14.20 -19.65 -7.77
CA ILE A 46 -12.93 -19.88 -8.47
C ILE A 46 -12.18 -21.03 -7.80
N PRO A 47 -12.49 -22.30 -8.15
CA PRO A 47 -11.80 -23.46 -7.59
C PRO A 47 -10.29 -23.39 -7.82
N GLY A 48 -9.48 -23.70 -6.80
CA GLY A 48 -8.01 -23.65 -6.87
C GLY A 48 -7.41 -22.27 -6.58
N LEU A 49 -8.23 -21.23 -6.32
CA LEU A 49 -7.75 -19.93 -5.85
C LEU A 49 -7.79 -19.87 -4.32
N SER A 50 -6.63 -19.68 -3.69
CA SER A 50 -6.51 -19.40 -2.26
C SER A 50 -6.41 -17.90 -2.00
N VAL A 51 -7.04 -17.41 -0.94
CA VAL A 51 -6.99 -16.03 -0.49
C VAL A 51 -6.13 -15.94 0.76
N LEU A 52 -5.06 -15.14 0.71
CA LEU A 52 -4.19 -14.88 1.86
C LEU A 52 -4.48 -13.49 2.43
N PHE A 53 -4.62 -13.41 3.76
CA PHE A 53 -4.84 -12.15 4.47
C PHE A 53 -3.51 -11.66 5.06
N GLN A 54 -2.94 -10.62 4.49
CA GLN A 54 -1.62 -10.10 4.86
C GLN A 54 -1.66 -8.59 5.19
N ARG A 55 -0.59 -8.09 5.78
CA ARG A 55 -0.40 -6.64 5.88
C ARG A 55 -0.10 -6.06 4.48
N PRO A 56 -0.49 -4.81 4.20
CA PRO A 56 -0.25 -4.21 2.87
C PRO A 56 1.21 -4.30 2.37
N THR A 57 2.18 -4.10 3.26
CA THR A 57 3.62 -4.24 2.92
C THR A 57 3.98 -5.69 2.59
N ASP A 58 3.46 -6.65 3.35
CA ASP A 58 3.75 -8.07 3.15
C ASP A 58 3.15 -8.57 1.82
N ILE A 59 2.02 -8.00 1.37
CA ILE A 59 1.45 -8.25 0.05
C ILE A 59 2.45 -7.91 -1.05
N VAL A 60 3.05 -6.73 -0.99
CA VAL A 60 4.05 -6.29 -1.98
C VAL A 60 5.28 -7.19 -1.98
N ILE A 61 5.77 -7.57 -0.80
CA ILE A 61 6.89 -8.49 -0.66
C ILE A 61 6.55 -9.86 -1.26
N SER A 62 5.38 -10.40 -0.94
CA SER A 62 4.93 -11.71 -1.43
C SER A 62 4.73 -11.74 -2.96
N LEU A 63 4.32 -10.62 -3.56
CA LEU A 63 4.27 -10.49 -5.03
C LEU A 63 5.68 -10.52 -5.64
N ARG A 64 6.64 -9.78 -5.04
CA ARG A 64 8.02 -9.72 -5.53
C ARG A 64 8.75 -11.05 -5.45
N ASP A 65 8.52 -11.83 -4.40
CA ASP A 65 9.16 -13.13 -4.21
C ASP A 65 8.39 -14.28 -4.88
N GLY A 66 7.25 -14.00 -5.52
CA GLY A 66 6.43 -14.97 -6.23
C GLY A 66 5.70 -15.96 -5.33
N SER A 67 5.56 -15.66 -4.03
CA SER A 67 4.77 -16.51 -3.11
C SER A 67 3.27 -16.30 -3.27
N VAL A 68 2.85 -15.21 -3.90
CA VAL A 68 1.48 -14.97 -4.38
C VAL A 68 1.48 -14.52 -5.84
N ASP A 69 0.37 -14.77 -6.56
CA ASP A 69 0.23 -14.44 -7.98
C ASP A 69 -0.45 -13.08 -8.18
N PHE A 70 -1.37 -12.72 -7.29
CA PHE A 70 -2.12 -11.47 -7.32
C PHE A 70 -2.14 -10.80 -5.95
N GLY A 71 -2.32 -9.49 -5.93
CA GLY A 71 -2.45 -8.75 -4.68
C GLY A 71 -3.31 -7.51 -4.84
N ILE A 72 -4.09 -7.20 -3.81
CA ILE A 72 -4.79 -5.93 -3.67
C ILE A 72 -4.15 -5.18 -2.51
N THR A 73 -3.61 -4.01 -2.78
CA THR A 73 -2.93 -3.18 -1.78
C THR A 73 -3.06 -1.70 -2.12
N GLY A 74 -2.62 -0.81 -1.24
CA GLY A 74 -2.57 0.62 -1.51
C GLY A 74 -1.46 0.95 -2.51
N LEU A 75 -1.74 1.85 -3.45
CA LEU A 75 -0.75 2.30 -4.43
C LEU A 75 0.46 2.96 -3.75
N ASP A 76 0.24 3.67 -2.64
CA ASP A 76 1.29 4.27 -1.81
C ASP A 76 2.27 3.23 -1.25
N VAL A 77 1.73 2.08 -0.79
CA VAL A 77 2.55 0.98 -0.27
C VAL A 77 3.29 0.29 -1.42
N LEU A 78 2.63 0.10 -2.55
CA LEU A 78 3.27 -0.46 -3.75
C LEU A 78 4.45 0.42 -4.20
N GLU A 79 4.22 1.71 -4.39
CA GLU A 79 5.25 2.68 -4.81
C GLU A 79 6.44 2.74 -3.85
N GLU A 80 6.21 2.57 -2.54
CA GLU A 80 7.28 2.56 -1.54
C GLU A 80 8.12 1.27 -1.58
N PHE A 81 7.48 0.10 -1.79
CA PHE A 81 8.10 -1.20 -1.55
C PHE A 81 8.29 -2.08 -2.79
N GLN A 82 7.79 -1.69 -3.98
CA GLN A 82 7.92 -2.50 -5.21
C GLN A 82 9.36 -2.74 -5.67
N GLY A 83 10.33 -1.96 -5.16
CA GLY A 83 11.73 -2.05 -5.58
C GLY A 83 11.99 -1.34 -6.92
N HIS A 84 13.12 -1.66 -7.54
CA HIS A 84 13.54 -0.99 -8.80
C HIS A 84 13.48 -1.89 -10.03
N ASN A 85 13.12 -3.15 -9.87
CA ASN A 85 13.32 -4.18 -10.88
C ASN A 85 12.13 -4.40 -11.83
N GLY A 86 11.01 -3.71 -11.63
CA GLY A 86 9.82 -3.89 -12.47
C GLY A 86 9.16 -5.28 -12.35
N ASP A 87 9.41 -5.98 -11.23
CA ASP A 87 8.91 -7.34 -10.99
C ASP A 87 7.39 -7.40 -10.71
N ILE A 88 6.76 -6.26 -10.49
CA ILE A 88 5.32 -6.15 -10.23
C ILE A 88 4.66 -5.33 -11.33
N LEU A 89 3.61 -5.90 -11.92
CA LEU A 89 2.76 -5.22 -12.88
C LEU A 89 1.48 -4.71 -12.20
N VAL A 90 1.20 -3.42 -12.32
CA VAL A 90 -0.07 -2.83 -11.89
C VAL A 90 -1.11 -3.07 -12.96
N LEU A 91 -2.10 -3.92 -12.66
CA LEU A 91 -3.19 -4.24 -13.60
C LEU A 91 -4.29 -3.18 -13.58
N HIS A 92 -4.53 -2.57 -12.41
CA HIS A 92 -5.55 -1.54 -12.22
C HIS A 92 -5.19 -0.61 -11.06
N GLU A 93 -5.12 0.69 -11.34
CA GLU A 93 -4.65 1.69 -10.36
C GLU A 93 -5.72 2.21 -9.41
N ALA A 94 -7.01 2.03 -9.72
CA ALA A 94 -8.10 2.65 -8.97
C ALA A 94 -9.33 1.76 -8.89
N LEU A 95 -9.39 0.89 -7.89
CA LEU A 95 -10.56 0.03 -7.62
C LEU A 95 -11.78 0.79 -7.04
N GLY A 96 -11.66 2.12 -6.86
CA GLY A 96 -12.76 2.99 -6.42
C GLY A 96 -12.87 3.20 -4.91
N TYR A 97 -11.98 2.60 -4.12
CA TYR A 97 -11.95 2.73 -2.65
C TYR A 97 -10.52 2.93 -2.13
N GLY A 98 -10.37 3.12 -0.80
CA GLY A 98 -9.07 3.23 -0.14
C GLY A 98 -8.29 4.51 -0.48
N LYS A 99 -8.97 5.58 -0.93
CA LYS A 99 -8.31 6.87 -1.23
C LYS A 99 -7.60 7.39 0.01
N CYS A 100 -6.33 7.76 -0.16
CA CYS A 100 -5.51 8.38 0.88
C CYS A 100 -4.62 9.46 0.28
N SER A 101 -4.05 10.29 1.15
CA SER A 101 -3.03 11.27 0.79
C SER A 101 -1.86 11.19 1.77
N LEU A 102 -0.65 11.37 1.25
CA LEU A 102 0.53 11.55 2.08
C LEU A 102 0.72 13.04 2.29
N ASN A 103 0.69 13.48 3.54
CA ASN A 103 0.79 14.90 3.89
C ASN A 103 2.08 15.17 4.63
N LEU A 104 2.71 16.32 4.33
CA LEU A 104 3.81 16.84 5.11
C LEU A 104 3.25 17.72 6.24
N ALA A 105 3.49 17.33 7.49
CA ALA A 105 3.05 18.05 8.66
C ALA A 105 4.21 18.73 9.36
N VAL A 106 3.99 19.91 9.88
CA VAL A 106 4.94 20.69 10.67
C VAL A 106 4.30 21.09 12.00
N PRO A 107 5.10 21.41 13.05
CA PRO A 107 4.56 21.95 14.30
C PRO A 107 3.76 23.25 14.05
N GLU A 108 2.60 23.38 14.69
CA GLU A 108 1.74 24.58 14.59
C GLU A 108 2.47 25.86 15.01
N SER A 109 3.46 25.73 15.91
CA SER A 109 4.32 26.82 16.34
C SER A 109 5.23 27.41 15.25
N TRP A 110 5.35 26.77 14.09
CA TRP A 110 6.13 27.28 12.96
C TRP A 110 5.30 28.27 12.15
N GLN A 111 5.25 29.50 12.64
CA GLN A 111 4.47 30.56 12.00
C GLN A 111 4.97 30.86 10.57
N GLY A 112 4.01 31.05 9.64
CA GLY A 112 4.29 31.37 8.25
C GLY A 112 4.75 30.18 7.38
N VAL A 113 4.65 28.95 7.87
CA VAL A 113 4.95 27.73 7.09
C VAL A 113 3.64 27.05 6.69
N SER A 114 3.20 27.28 5.47
CA SER A 114 1.95 26.72 4.91
C SER A 114 2.17 25.93 3.63
N THR A 115 3.32 26.10 2.99
CA THR A 115 3.69 25.44 1.73
C THR A 115 5.07 24.79 1.82
N ALA A 116 5.40 23.94 0.85
CA ALA A 116 6.75 23.38 0.73
C ALA A 116 7.81 24.47 0.51
N SER A 117 7.47 25.54 -0.20
CA SER A 117 8.37 26.70 -0.41
C SER A 117 8.64 27.45 0.88
N ASP A 118 7.62 27.67 1.72
CA ASP A 118 7.81 28.29 3.03
C ASP A 118 8.70 27.44 3.93
N LEU A 119 8.56 26.11 3.84
CA LEU A 119 9.39 25.16 4.59
C LEU A 119 10.85 25.25 4.20
N LYS A 120 11.16 25.47 2.90
CA LYS A 120 12.52 25.70 2.40
C LYS A 120 13.11 26.96 3.01
N ILE A 121 12.39 28.09 2.93
CA ILE A 121 12.80 29.37 3.53
C ILE A 121 13.01 29.23 5.04
N TYR A 122 12.14 28.50 5.71
CA TYR A 122 12.26 28.25 7.15
C TYR A 122 13.51 27.42 7.48
N ALA A 123 13.82 26.39 6.69
CA ALA A 123 15.02 25.57 6.85
C ALA A 123 16.30 26.40 6.69
N GLU A 124 16.35 27.29 5.70
CA GLU A 124 17.48 28.21 5.49
C GLU A 124 17.71 29.13 6.70
N LYS A 125 16.63 29.67 7.28
CA LYS A 125 16.69 30.50 8.48
C LYS A 125 17.17 29.76 9.73
N LEU A 126 16.85 28.45 9.83
CA LEU A 126 17.31 27.62 10.94
C LEU A 126 18.81 27.31 10.89
N GLY A 127 19.46 27.45 9.75
CA GLY A 127 20.88 27.16 9.54
C GLY A 127 21.25 25.69 9.78
N ARG A 128 20.29 24.77 9.77
CA ARG A 128 20.49 23.34 9.93
C ARG A 128 19.50 22.52 9.09
N PRO A 129 19.88 21.31 8.68
CA PRO A 129 18.96 20.41 7.96
C PRO A 129 17.73 20.08 8.79
N LEU A 130 16.57 20.07 8.14
CA LEU A 130 15.35 19.53 8.73
C LEU A 130 15.39 18.01 8.73
N LYS A 131 14.82 17.42 9.78
CA LYS A 131 14.64 15.96 9.90
C LYS A 131 13.19 15.62 9.68
N ILE A 132 12.91 14.71 8.77
CA ILE A 132 11.57 14.26 8.43
C ILE A 132 11.41 12.81 8.90
N ALA A 133 10.41 12.56 9.73
CA ALA A 133 10.05 11.21 10.16
C ALA A 133 8.92 10.68 9.27
N THR A 134 9.13 9.55 8.61
CA THR A 134 8.15 8.92 7.73
C THR A 134 8.42 7.42 7.59
N LYS A 135 7.35 6.64 7.35
CA LYS A 135 7.47 5.25 6.91
C LYS A 135 7.55 5.11 5.38
N PHE A 136 7.34 6.21 4.65
CA PHE A 136 7.38 6.28 3.19
C PHE A 136 8.61 7.06 2.73
N ALA A 137 9.79 6.50 3.00
CA ALA A 137 11.06 7.19 2.76
C ALA A 137 11.33 7.45 1.27
N SER A 138 11.01 6.48 0.40
CA SER A 138 11.20 6.60 -1.06
C SER A 138 10.26 7.64 -1.65
N LEU A 139 8.97 7.60 -1.33
CA LEU A 139 7.98 8.58 -1.78
C LEU A 139 8.31 9.99 -1.28
N THR A 140 8.68 10.11 0.00
CA THR A 140 9.08 11.40 0.58
C THR A 140 10.31 11.96 -0.11
N SER A 141 11.33 11.13 -0.35
CA SER A 141 12.55 11.55 -1.06
C SER A 141 12.27 12.00 -2.50
N LYS A 142 11.40 11.26 -3.22
CA LYS A 142 10.97 11.61 -4.58
C LYS A 142 10.25 12.97 -4.61
N PHE A 143 9.33 13.18 -3.68
CA PHE A 143 8.61 14.46 -3.54
C PHE A 143 9.56 15.62 -3.26
N LEU A 144 10.47 15.48 -2.29
CA LEU A 144 11.41 16.55 -1.92
C LEU A 144 12.38 16.92 -3.06
N LYS A 145 12.81 15.95 -3.86
CA LYS A 145 13.64 16.20 -5.04
C LYS A 145 12.91 17.03 -6.11
N GLN A 146 11.60 16.90 -6.22
CA GLN A 146 10.79 17.69 -7.16
C GLN A 146 10.56 19.13 -6.69
N GLN A 147 10.84 19.44 -5.41
CA GLN A 147 10.72 20.79 -4.84
C GLN A 147 12.05 21.57 -4.85
N GLN A 148 13.13 20.99 -5.35
CA GLN A 148 14.44 21.65 -5.51
C GLN A 148 14.50 22.49 -6.77
#